data_dce456fe93a8274b88e3c18b9da7bbf3
#
_entry.id   dce456fe93a8274b88e3c18b9da7bbf3
#
_cell.length_a   1.000
_cell.length_b   1.000
_cell.length_c   1.000
_cell.angle_alpha   90.00
_cell.angle_beta   90.00
_cell.angle_gamma   90.00
#
_symmetry.space_group_name_H-M   'P 1'
#
loop_
_entity.id
_entity.type
_entity.pdbx_description
1 polymer ?
#
loop_
_entity_poly.entity_id
_entity_poly.type
_entity_poly.pdbx_seq_one_letter_code
_entity_poly.pdbx_strand_id
1 'polypeptide(L)'
;MSRILSSSIIFLGWFFVSLLVILASFLLVLTKTFDKKIIDSPSKQMGENITYTTYLTSPPPLNTFSANLEKNDARPLLVEKFLTENNSSMKGLGQFFVGVADRFGLDWRLLPGIAKKESNLGKVLPKRSFNAFGWAIYAGENSGAVFSSWENAVEEVAKGLKTDYIDKGLTTPDLIMKRYTPQSKGSWAQDVNAVMDDIDK
;
A
#
# COMPACT_ATOMS: atom_id res chain seq x y z
N MET A 1 59.37 12.60 -15.99
CA MET A 1 57.94 12.61 -16.36
C MET A 1 57.36 11.23 -16.69
N SER A 2 58.14 10.22 -17.09
CA SER A 2 57.63 8.90 -17.49
C SER A 2 57.08 7.99 -16.35
N ARG A 3 57.50 8.13 -15.11
CA ARG A 3 57.08 7.29 -13.99
C ARG A 3 55.71 7.64 -13.43
N ILE A 4 55.26 8.90 -13.57
CA ILE A 4 53.92 9.34 -13.05
C ILE A 4 52.83 8.88 -13.98
N LEU A 5 53.06 8.88 -15.31
CA LEU A 5 52.06 8.39 -16.29
C LEU A 5 51.78 6.87 -16.12
N SER A 6 52.82 6.09 -15.79
CA SER A 6 52.68 4.64 -15.58
C SER A 6 51.81 4.29 -14.39
N SER A 7 51.95 5.00 -13.27
CA SER A 7 51.13 4.79 -12.09
C SER A 7 49.65 5.12 -12.30
N SER A 8 49.35 6.21 -13.01
CA SER A 8 47.97 6.61 -13.30
C SER A 8 47.23 5.59 -14.18
N ILE A 9 47.92 4.99 -15.15
CA ILE A 9 47.33 3.94 -16.00
C ILE A 9 47.02 2.68 -15.21
N ILE A 10 47.88 2.30 -14.27
CA ILE A 10 47.68 1.14 -13.39
C ILE A 10 46.47 1.37 -12.47
N PHE A 11 46.32 2.55 -11.87
CA PHE A 11 45.17 2.90 -11.05
C PHE A 11 43.87 2.92 -11.85
N LEU A 12 43.89 3.42 -13.09
CA LEU A 12 42.72 3.42 -13.97
C LEU A 12 42.27 1.97 -14.31
N GLY A 13 43.24 1.10 -14.63
CA GLY A 13 42.99 -0.33 -14.87
C GLY A 13 42.37 -1.04 -13.68
N TRP A 14 42.89 -0.77 -12.50
CA TRP A 14 42.32 -1.34 -11.24
C TRP A 14 40.91 -0.88 -10.96
N PHE A 15 40.58 0.38 -11.24
CA PHE A 15 39.26 0.94 -11.09
C PHE A 15 38.24 0.25 -12.02
N PHE A 16 38.58 0.02 -13.29
CA PHE A 16 37.70 -0.68 -14.24
C PHE A 16 37.51 -2.15 -13.86
N VAL A 17 38.54 -2.84 -13.37
CA VAL A 17 38.42 -4.23 -12.89
C VAL A 17 37.51 -4.31 -11.68
N SER A 18 37.65 -3.41 -10.70
CA SER A 18 36.79 -3.40 -9.51
C SER A 18 35.32 -3.11 -9.87
N LEU A 19 35.08 -2.21 -10.81
CA LEU A 19 33.72 -1.90 -11.30
C LEU A 19 33.06 -3.11 -11.98
N LEU A 20 33.82 -3.85 -12.78
CA LEU A 20 33.36 -5.07 -13.44
C LEU A 20 33.00 -6.17 -12.43
N VAL A 21 33.80 -6.33 -11.38
CA VAL A 21 33.54 -7.32 -10.30
C VAL A 21 32.25 -6.95 -9.53
N ILE A 22 32.05 -5.67 -9.23
CA ILE A 22 30.83 -5.19 -8.57
C ILE A 22 29.60 -5.42 -9.46
N LEU A 23 29.67 -5.12 -10.75
CA LEU A 23 28.59 -5.36 -11.69
C LEU A 23 28.26 -6.86 -11.83
N ALA A 24 29.28 -7.71 -11.93
CA ALA A 24 29.08 -9.16 -12.00
C ALA A 24 28.47 -9.73 -10.72
N SER A 25 28.88 -9.22 -9.54
CA SER A 25 28.31 -9.62 -8.24
C SER A 25 26.84 -9.18 -8.14
N PHE A 26 26.51 -8.00 -8.61
CA PHE A 26 25.14 -7.49 -8.63
C PHE A 26 24.23 -8.30 -9.57
N LEU A 27 24.75 -8.70 -10.74
CA LEU A 27 24.02 -9.54 -11.68
C LEU A 27 23.75 -10.94 -11.11
N LEU A 28 24.72 -11.52 -10.37
CA LEU A 28 24.59 -12.80 -9.68
C LEU A 28 23.54 -12.76 -8.56
N VAL A 29 23.43 -11.64 -7.84
CA VAL A 29 22.40 -11.45 -6.82
C VAL A 29 21.02 -11.35 -7.47
N LEU A 30 20.89 -10.63 -8.59
CA LEU A 30 19.64 -10.51 -9.33
C LEU A 30 19.16 -11.87 -9.85
N THR A 31 20.04 -12.70 -10.43
CA THR A 31 19.64 -14.02 -10.93
C THR A 31 19.17 -14.94 -9.81
N LYS A 32 19.84 -14.92 -8.64
CA LYS A 32 19.43 -15.74 -7.46
C LYS A 32 18.10 -15.29 -6.87
N THR A 33 17.76 -14.00 -6.95
CA THR A 33 16.47 -13.51 -6.45
C THR A 33 15.31 -13.84 -7.41
N PHE A 34 15.57 -13.95 -8.72
CA PHE A 34 14.57 -14.38 -9.69
C PHE A 34 14.28 -15.89 -9.63
N ASP A 35 15.30 -16.73 -9.43
CA ASP A 35 15.11 -18.19 -9.35
C ASP A 35 14.36 -18.65 -8.10
N LYS A 36 14.51 -17.92 -6.97
CA LYS A 36 13.82 -18.27 -5.72
C LYS A 36 12.31 -18.02 -5.76
N LYS A 37 11.81 -17.19 -6.69
CA LYS A 37 10.38 -16.86 -6.81
C LYS A 37 9.57 -17.85 -7.66
N ILE A 38 10.22 -18.77 -8.36
CA ILE A 38 9.56 -19.72 -9.26
C ILE A 38 9.36 -21.11 -8.63
N ILE A 39 10.06 -21.44 -7.53
CA ILE A 39 10.11 -22.82 -7.00
C ILE A 39 9.11 -23.11 -5.86
N ASP A 40 8.50 -22.08 -5.24
CA ASP A 40 7.57 -22.28 -4.12
C ASP A 40 6.07 -22.22 -4.52
N SER A 41 5.69 -22.83 -5.63
CA SER A 41 4.30 -23.20 -5.88
C SER A 41 4.12 -24.68 -5.58
N PRO A 42 3.39 -25.08 -4.53
CA PRO A 42 3.09 -26.47 -4.30
C PRO A 42 2.08 -26.96 -5.34
N SER A 43 2.55 -27.65 -6.37
CA SER A 43 1.68 -28.44 -7.26
C SER A 43 1.16 -29.64 -6.48
N LYS A 44 0.00 -29.52 -5.87
CA LYS A 44 -0.74 -30.66 -5.36
C LYS A 44 -1.45 -31.33 -6.55
N GLN A 45 -0.86 -32.40 -7.05
CA GLN A 45 -1.55 -33.35 -7.89
C GLN A 45 -2.75 -33.89 -7.14
N MET A 46 -3.93 -33.68 -7.68
CA MET A 46 -5.06 -34.54 -7.41
C MET A 46 -5.78 -34.76 -8.75
N GLY A 47 -5.66 -35.94 -9.26
CA GLY A 47 -6.40 -36.38 -10.41
C GLY A 47 -7.87 -36.50 -10.03
N GLU A 48 -8.72 -36.12 -10.97
CA GLU A 48 -9.90 -36.83 -11.42
C GLU A 48 -10.79 -35.86 -12.22
N ASN A 49 -11.08 -36.28 -13.44
CA ASN A 49 -12.22 -35.96 -14.31
C ASN A 49 -12.86 -34.57 -14.15
N ILE A 50 -12.29 -33.56 -14.79
CA ILE A 50 -12.99 -32.27 -14.97
C ILE A 50 -13.67 -32.31 -16.34
N THR A 51 -14.98 -32.57 -16.34
CA THR A 51 -15.87 -32.29 -17.47
C THR A 51 -15.90 -30.77 -17.67
N TYR A 52 -15.33 -30.29 -18.78
CA TYR A 52 -15.40 -28.87 -19.13
C TYR A 52 -16.84 -28.52 -19.53
N THR A 53 -17.59 -27.98 -18.57
CA THR A 53 -18.82 -27.30 -18.90
C THR A 53 -18.44 -25.85 -19.25
N THR A 54 -18.71 -25.47 -20.50
CA THR A 54 -18.50 -24.13 -21.03
C THR A 54 -19.38 -23.16 -20.25
N TYR A 55 -18.82 -22.46 -19.29
CA TYR A 55 -19.51 -21.34 -18.67
C TYR A 55 -19.41 -20.14 -19.59
N LEU A 56 -20.54 -19.82 -20.24
CA LEU A 56 -20.77 -18.53 -20.84
C LEU A 56 -20.54 -17.47 -19.75
N THR A 57 -19.74 -16.50 -20.06
CA THR A 57 -19.29 -15.41 -19.20
C THR A 57 -20.47 -14.59 -18.68
N SER A 58 -21.04 -15.03 -17.56
CA SER A 58 -21.75 -14.12 -16.65
C SER A 58 -20.72 -13.57 -15.67
N PRO A 59 -20.77 -12.27 -15.33
CA PRO A 59 -19.98 -11.78 -14.21
C PRO A 59 -20.33 -12.62 -12.97
N PRO A 60 -19.36 -12.95 -12.09
CA PRO A 60 -19.64 -13.76 -10.91
C PRO A 60 -20.80 -13.10 -10.14
N PRO A 61 -21.79 -13.88 -9.70
CA PRO A 61 -22.89 -13.33 -8.94
C PRO A 61 -22.34 -12.65 -7.69
N LEU A 62 -22.83 -11.44 -7.42
CA LEU A 62 -22.49 -10.61 -6.25
C LEU A 62 -22.61 -11.37 -4.89
N ASN A 63 -23.12 -12.58 -4.90
CA ASN A 63 -23.40 -13.38 -3.71
C ASN A 63 -22.21 -14.20 -3.20
N THR A 64 -21.12 -14.35 -3.94
CA THR A 64 -19.93 -15.08 -3.45
C THR A 64 -19.04 -14.23 -2.53
N PHE A 65 -19.23 -12.90 -2.52
CA PHE A 65 -18.56 -11.99 -1.59
C PHE A 65 -19.23 -11.94 -0.22
N SER A 66 -20.46 -12.44 -0.10
CA SER A 66 -21.27 -12.36 1.12
C SER A 66 -21.10 -13.55 2.07
N ALA A 67 -20.28 -14.54 1.75
CA ALA A 67 -20.24 -15.81 2.48
C ALA A 67 -19.39 -15.79 3.76
N ASN A 68 -18.67 -14.70 4.05
CA ASN A 68 -17.86 -14.54 5.27
C ASN A 68 -18.12 -13.22 6.01
N LEU A 69 -19.25 -12.58 5.77
CA LEU A 69 -19.75 -11.61 6.73
C LEU A 69 -20.10 -12.40 7.98
N GLU A 70 -19.34 -12.23 9.04
CA GLU A 70 -19.89 -12.50 10.37
C GLU A 70 -21.25 -11.82 10.38
N LYS A 71 -22.31 -12.58 10.62
CA LYS A 71 -23.71 -12.25 10.33
C LYS A 71 -24.23 -10.96 10.96
N ASN A 72 -23.38 -10.17 11.62
CA ASN A 72 -23.69 -8.94 12.35
C ASN A 72 -22.64 -7.81 12.25
N ASP A 73 -21.63 -7.88 11.37
CA ASP A 73 -20.64 -6.78 11.24
C ASP A 73 -21.14 -5.72 10.26
N ALA A 74 -21.60 -4.59 10.77
CA ALA A 74 -22.09 -3.47 9.97
C ALA A 74 -20.96 -2.55 9.44
N ARG A 75 -19.73 -2.65 9.98
CA ARG A 75 -18.62 -1.76 9.64
C ARG A 75 -18.34 -1.65 8.13
N PRO A 76 -18.28 -2.76 7.36
CA PRO A 76 -18.08 -2.69 5.92
C PRO A 76 -19.17 -1.90 5.18
N LEU A 77 -20.41 -2.03 5.62
CA LEU A 77 -21.53 -1.31 5.02
C LEU A 77 -21.48 0.19 5.34
N LEU A 78 -21.07 0.56 6.55
CA LEU A 78 -20.88 1.97 6.95
C LEU A 78 -19.75 2.61 6.14
N VAL A 79 -18.61 1.94 5.98
CA VAL A 79 -17.53 2.45 5.13
C VAL A 79 -17.99 2.56 3.69
N GLU A 80 -18.68 1.57 3.13
CA GLU A 80 -19.15 1.60 1.75
C GLU A 80 -20.18 2.71 1.53
N LYS A 81 -21.12 2.90 2.47
CA LYS A 81 -22.06 4.02 2.48
C LYS A 81 -21.30 5.34 2.41
N PHE A 82 -20.31 5.54 3.31
CA PHE A 82 -19.51 6.75 3.36
C PHE A 82 -18.75 7.00 2.04
N LEU A 83 -18.10 5.97 1.47
CA LEU A 83 -17.42 6.08 0.17
C LEU A 83 -18.38 6.46 -0.95
N THR A 84 -19.58 5.89 -0.96
CA THR A 84 -20.59 6.11 -1.99
C THR A 84 -21.19 7.52 -1.91
N GLU A 85 -21.61 7.96 -0.73
CA GLU A 85 -22.19 9.30 -0.51
C GLU A 85 -21.19 10.41 -0.83
N ASN A 86 -19.92 10.16 -0.57
CA ASN A 86 -18.84 11.09 -0.92
C ASN A 86 -18.34 10.99 -2.36
N ASN A 87 -18.95 10.18 -3.22
CA ASN A 87 -18.50 9.96 -4.61
C ASN A 87 -17.01 9.60 -4.69
N SER A 88 -16.53 8.72 -3.80
CA SER A 88 -15.14 8.27 -3.74
C SER A 88 -14.71 7.52 -5.00
N SER A 89 -13.44 7.65 -5.38
CA SER A 89 -12.81 6.78 -6.39
C SER A 89 -12.59 5.35 -5.88
N MET A 90 -12.77 5.13 -4.58
CA MET A 90 -12.58 3.85 -3.89
C MET A 90 -13.92 3.15 -3.55
N LYS A 91 -15.02 3.50 -4.22
CA LYS A 91 -16.30 2.78 -4.08
C LYS A 91 -16.12 1.29 -4.35
N GLY A 92 -16.82 0.46 -3.58
CA GLY A 92 -16.72 -1.00 -3.64
C GLY A 92 -15.65 -1.59 -2.71
N LEU A 93 -14.86 -0.75 -2.02
CA LEU A 93 -13.78 -1.20 -1.14
C LEU A 93 -14.13 -1.21 0.36
N GLY A 94 -15.40 -0.99 0.75
CA GLY A 94 -15.79 -0.93 2.16
C GLY A 94 -15.37 -2.15 2.96
N GLN A 95 -15.63 -3.38 2.46
CA GLN A 95 -15.18 -4.63 3.06
C GLN A 95 -13.66 -4.73 3.13
N PHE A 96 -12.96 -4.28 2.08
CA PHE A 96 -11.50 -4.33 2.02
C PHE A 96 -10.86 -3.41 3.07
N PHE A 97 -11.37 -2.18 3.24
CA PHE A 97 -10.90 -1.26 4.28
C PHE A 97 -10.99 -1.86 5.68
N VAL A 98 -12.15 -2.44 6.02
CA VAL A 98 -12.35 -3.06 7.34
C VAL A 98 -11.45 -4.26 7.53
N GLY A 99 -11.37 -5.16 6.54
CA GLY A 99 -10.52 -6.34 6.62
C GLY A 99 -9.03 -6.02 6.74
N VAL A 100 -8.56 -4.94 6.09
CA VAL A 100 -7.19 -4.46 6.25
C VAL A 100 -6.98 -3.85 7.63
N ALA A 101 -7.91 -3.02 8.10
CA ALA A 101 -7.82 -2.41 9.43
C ALA A 101 -7.74 -3.48 10.53
N ASP A 102 -8.59 -4.49 10.50
CA ASP A 102 -8.60 -5.61 11.44
C ASP A 102 -7.28 -6.38 11.42
N ARG A 103 -6.73 -6.66 10.24
CA ARG A 103 -5.48 -7.39 10.04
C ARG A 103 -4.28 -6.66 10.65
N PHE A 104 -4.26 -5.34 10.59
CA PHE A 104 -3.19 -4.51 11.14
C PHE A 104 -3.51 -3.91 12.52
N GLY A 105 -4.67 -4.22 13.10
CA GLY A 105 -5.09 -3.73 14.42
C GLY A 105 -5.29 -2.22 14.45
N LEU A 106 -5.84 -1.65 13.38
CA LEU A 106 -6.19 -0.24 13.25
C LEU A 106 -7.67 -0.03 13.59
N ASP A 107 -8.02 1.18 14.03
CA ASP A 107 -9.44 1.59 13.99
C ASP A 107 -9.91 1.56 12.52
N TRP A 108 -11.01 0.87 12.25
CA TRP A 108 -11.54 0.64 10.91
C TRP A 108 -11.94 1.92 10.17
N ARG A 109 -12.16 3.03 10.91
CA ARG A 109 -12.49 4.36 10.38
C ARG A 109 -11.25 5.20 10.04
N LEU A 110 -10.08 4.80 10.57
CA LEU A 110 -8.87 5.61 10.46
C LEU A 110 -8.41 5.79 9.01
N LEU A 111 -8.34 4.71 8.25
CA LEU A 111 -7.92 4.77 6.85
C LEU A 111 -8.87 5.61 5.98
N PRO A 112 -10.20 5.39 6.01
CA PRO A 112 -11.14 6.28 5.30
C PRO A 112 -11.05 7.73 5.78
N GLY A 113 -10.87 7.95 7.09
CA GLY A 113 -10.70 9.28 7.68
C GLY A 113 -9.49 10.03 7.11
N ILE A 114 -8.32 9.39 7.08
CA ILE A 114 -7.10 9.95 6.48
C ILE A 114 -7.31 10.21 4.99
N ALA A 115 -7.82 9.24 4.24
CA ALA A 115 -8.05 9.39 2.81
C ALA A 115 -9.01 10.55 2.47
N LYS A 116 -10.03 10.76 3.30
CA LYS A 116 -10.94 11.91 3.16
C LYS A 116 -10.20 13.22 3.36
N LYS A 117 -9.38 13.33 4.40
CA LYS A 117 -8.61 14.53 4.73
C LYS A 117 -7.57 14.86 3.66
N GLU A 118 -6.82 13.86 3.20
CA GLU A 118 -5.66 14.07 2.31
C GLU A 118 -6.03 14.31 0.85
N SER A 119 -7.03 13.59 0.33
CA SER A 119 -7.33 13.59 -1.10
C SER A 119 -8.82 13.69 -1.42
N ASN A 120 -9.66 13.97 -0.41
CA ASN A 120 -11.11 13.87 -0.57
C ASN A 120 -11.52 12.50 -1.13
N LEU A 121 -11.01 11.42 -0.53
CA LEU A 121 -11.25 10.03 -0.90
C LEU A 121 -10.78 9.67 -2.32
N GLY A 122 -9.58 10.09 -2.67
CA GLY A 122 -8.97 9.76 -3.96
C GLY A 122 -9.46 10.61 -5.13
N LYS A 123 -10.18 11.72 -4.88
CA LYS A 123 -10.64 12.63 -5.95
C LYS A 123 -9.61 13.67 -6.35
N VAL A 124 -8.73 14.04 -5.43
CA VAL A 124 -7.67 15.04 -5.65
C VAL A 124 -6.33 14.36 -5.43
N LEU A 125 -5.68 13.96 -6.53
CA LEU A 125 -4.44 13.18 -6.51
C LEU A 125 -3.44 13.69 -7.53
N PRO A 126 -2.13 13.46 -7.30
CA PRO A 126 -1.16 13.46 -8.39
C PRO A 126 -1.55 12.40 -9.43
N LYS A 127 -1.40 12.72 -10.72
CA LYS A 127 -1.78 11.83 -11.81
C LYS A 127 -1.14 10.43 -11.63
N ARG A 128 -1.94 9.38 -11.74
CA ARG A 128 -1.52 7.96 -11.73
C ARG A 128 -0.85 7.47 -10.42
N SER A 129 -1.15 8.06 -9.27
CA SER A 129 -0.47 7.69 -8.04
C SER A 129 -1.23 6.68 -7.16
N PHE A 130 -2.54 6.56 -7.27
CA PHE A 130 -3.43 5.88 -6.31
C PHE A 130 -3.15 6.24 -4.84
N ASN A 131 -2.44 7.35 -4.58
CA ASN A 131 -2.03 7.77 -3.24
C ASN A 131 -3.08 8.67 -2.59
N ALA A 132 -4.17 8.06 -2.13
CA ALA A 132 -5.26 8.78 -1.47
C ALA A 132 -4.87 9.31 -0.08
N PHE A 133 -3.75 8.88 0.46
CA PHE A 133 -3.35 9.11 1.84
C PHE A 133 -2.25 10.19 1.99
N GLY A 134 -1.74 10.74 0.89
CA GLY A 134 -0.58 11.63 0.97
C GLY A 134 0.68 10.93 1.49
N TRP A 135 0.76 9.60 1.35
CA TRP A 135 1.81 8.78 1.93
C TRP A 135 3.17 9.04 1.30
N ALA A 136 4.19 9.19 2.16
CA ALA A 136 5.58 9.44 1.76
C ALA A 136 5.78 10.68 0.85
N ILE A 137 4.93 11.71 1.00
CA ILE A 137 5.18 13.03 0.39
C ILE A 137 6.09 13.79 1.36
N TYR A 138 7.36 13.92 1.00
CA TYR A 138 8.34 14.66 1.79
C TYR A 138 8.33 16.15 1.42
N ALA A 139 8.65 17.00 2.41
CA ALA A 139 8.69 18.44 2.18
C ALA A 139 9.67 18.81 1.06
N GLY A 140 9.15 19.49 0.02
CA GLY A 140 9.92 19.88 -1.17
C GLY A 140 9.83 18.93 -2.35
N GLU A 141 9.11 17.79 -2.23
CA GLU A 141 8.85 16.88 -3.34
C GLU A 141 7.42 17.04 -3.85
N ASN A 142 7.25 16.93 -5.18
CA ASN A 142 5.94 17.01 -5.84
C ASN A 142 5.28 15.63 -6.01
N SER A 143 5.93 14.56 -5.55
CA SER A 143 5.45 13.19 -5.68
C SER A 143 5.70 12.43 -4.37
N GLY A 144 4.68 11.72 -3.90
CA GLY A 144 4.78 10.74 -2.83
C GLY A 144 4.87 9.32 -3.36
N ALA A 145 4.55 8.35 -2.53
CA ALA A 145 4.46 6.96 -2.95
C ALA A 145 3.49 6.79 -4.13
N VAL A 146 3.87 5.95 -5.09
CA VAL A 146 3.02 5.55 -6.22
C VAL A 146 2.60 4.11 -5.98
N PHE A 147 1.30 3.87 -5.96
CA PHE A 147 0.73 2.54 -5.77
C PHE A 147 0.16 2.01 -7.09
N SER A 148 0.05 0.69 -7.21
CA SER A 148 -0.45 0.01 -8.43
C SER A 148 -1.97 -0.02 -8.51
N SER A 149 -2.67 0.05 -7.38
CA SER A 149 -4.13 0.07 -7.26
C SER A 149 -4.56 0.72 -5.94
N TRP A 150 -5.87 0.89 -5.76
CA TRP A 150 -6.44 1.37 -4.50
C TRP A 150 -6.21 0.38 -3.36
N GLU A 151 -6.38 -0.93 -3.62
CA GLU A 151 -6.16 -2.00 -2.66
C GLU A 151 -4.70 -2.03 -2.19
N ASN A 152 -3.76 -1.91 -3.13
CA ASN A 152 -2.33 -1.83 -2.80
C ASN A 152 -2.02 -0.60 -1.93
N ALA A 153 -2.62 0.55 -2.24
CA ALA A 153 -2.45 1.75 -1.44
C ALA A 153 -2.96 1.58 0.00
N VAL A 154 -4.18 1.04 0.16
CA VAL A 154 -4.79 0.79 1.48
C VAL A 154 -3.93 -0.18 2.30
N GLU A 155 -3.46 -1.27 1.70
CA GLU A 155 -2.62 -2.28 2.35
C GLU A 155 -1.28 -1.72 2.81
N GLU A 156 -0.54 -1.06 1.91
CA GLU A 156 0.80 -0.54 2.22
C GLU A 156 0.75 0.60 3.24
N VAL A 157 -0.26 1.47 3.16
CA VAL A 157 -0.44 2.55 4.14
C VAL A 157 -0.84 1.98 5.50
N ALA A 158 -1.74 0.99 5.55
CA ALA A 158 -2.10 0.32 6.81
C ALA A 158 -0.89 -0.32 7.48
N LYS A 159 -0.08 -1.03 6.71
CA LYS A 159 1.18 -1.63 7.19
C LYS A 159 2.13 -0.56 7.75
N GLY A 160 2.32 0.54 7.03
CA GLY A 160 3.15 1.64 7.50
C GLY A 160 2.59 2.32 8.75
N LEU A 161 1.27 2.54 8.83
CA LEU A 161 0.63 3.04 10.04
C LEU A 161 0.86 2.09 11.23
N LYS A 162 0.72 0.79 11.03
CA LYS A 162 1.00 -0.22 12.06
C LYS A 162 2.43 -0.10 12.58
N THR A 163 3.43 -0.20 11.71
CA THR A 163 4.83 -0.28 12.09
C THR A 163 5.40 1.05 12.59
N ASP A 164 4.99 2.16 11.96
CA ASP A 164 5.59 3.47 12.22
C ASP A 164 4.86 4.29 13.28
N TYR A 165 3.60 3.95 13.58
CA TYR A 165 2.77 4.69 14.53
C TYR A 165 2.19 3.79 15.62
N ILE A 166 1.35 2.81 15.29
CA ILE A 166 0.62 2.02 16.28
C ILE A 166 1.56 1.25 17.21
N ASP A 167 2.57 0.57 16.65
CA ASP A 167 3.57 -0.18 17.44
C ASP A 167 4.43 0.74 18.33
N LYS A 168 4.39 2.04 18.09
CA LYS A 168 5.06 3.07 18.90
C LYS A 168 4.12 3.78 19.85
N GLY A 169 2.89 3.29 20.04
CA GLY A 169 1.90 3.86 20.93
C GLY A 169 1.14 5.06 20.38
N LEU A 170 1.33 5.40 19.09
CA LEU A 170 0.62 6.50 18.45
C LEU A 170 -0.69 5.97 17.84
N THR A 171 -1.70 5.73 18.68
CA THR A 171 -2.91 4.98 18.33
C THR A 171 -4.12 5.84 17.97
N THR A 172 -4.07 7.15 18.19
CA THR A 172 -5.17 8.08 17.90
C THR A 172 -4.74 9.11 16.85
N PRO A 173 -5.67 9.75 16.13
CA PRO A 173 -5.34 10.82 15.18
C PRO A 173 -4.49 11.93 15.80
N ASP A 174 -4.73 12.32 17.04
CA ASP A 174 -3.97 13.34 17.76
C ASP A 174 -2.52 12.93 18.01
N LEU A 175 -2.28 11.66 18.30
CA LEU A 175 -0.93 11.13 18.47
C LEU A 175 -0.23 10.91 17.13
N ILE A 176 -0.94 10.39 16.15
CA ILE A 176 -0.45 10.16 14.78
C ILE A 176 -0.02 11.49 14.15
N MET A 177 -0.82 12.53 14.30
CA MET A 177 -0.56 13.85 13.74
C MET A 177 0.82 14.39 14.12
N LYS A 178 1.29 14.15 15.34
CA LYS A 178 2.59 14.64 15.82
C LYS A 178 3.76 14.24 14.93
N ARG A 179 3.60 13.19 14.16
CA ARG A 179 4.61 12.67 13.23
C ARG A 179 4.17 12.74 11.77
N TYR A 180 2.86 12.55 11.51
CA TYR A 180 2.30 12.53 10.15
C TYR A 180 2.29 13.94 9.54
N THR A 181 1.84 14.92 10.31
CA THR A 181 1.75 16.32 9.89
C THR A 181 2.00 17.26 11.06
N PRO A 182 3.24 17.35 11.58
CA PRO A 182 3.57 18.10 12.80
C PRO A 182 3.27 19.60 12.70
N GLN A 183 3.19 20.14 11.49
CA GLN A 183 2.89 21.55 11.25
C GLN A 183 1.40 21.91 11.39
N SER A 184 0.50 20.93 11.48
CA SER A 184 -0.96 21.16 11.40
C SER A 184 -1.57 21.81 12.65
N LYS A 185 -0.82 21.89 13.77
CA LYS A 185 -1.25 22.49 15.04
C LYS A 185 -2.60 21.97 15.58
N GLY A 186 -3.00 20.75 15.27
CA GLY A 186 -4.23 20.11 15.73
C GLY A 186 -5.34 20.00 14.68
N SER A 187 -5.36 20.82 13.66
CA SER A 187 -6.45 20.84 12.68
C SER A 187 -6.57 19.51 11.91
N TRP A 188 -5.45 18.86 11.59
CA TRP A 188 -5.47 17.57 10.90
C TRP A 188 -6.18 16.50 11.74
N ALA A 189 -5.85 16.39 13.02
CA ALA A 189 -6.45 15.39 13.90
C ALA A 189 -7.95 15.68 14.13
N GLN A 190 -8.32 16.96 14.27
CA GLN A 190 -9.73 17.36 14.39
C GLN A 190 -10.54 16.94 13.15
N ASP A 191 -10.00 17.19 11.96
CA ASP A 191 -10.67 16.83 10.70
C ASP A 191 -10.80 15.31 10.55
N VAL A 192 -9.74 14.54 10.87
CA VAL A 192 -9.79 13.07 10.80
C VAL A 192 -10.77 12.51 11.82
N ASN A 193 -10.77 12.97 13.06
CA ASN A 193 -11.73 12.55 14.09
C ASN A 193 -13.18 12.87 13.66
N ALA A 194 -13.44 14.06 13.13
CA ALA A 194 -14.78 14.44 12.64
C ALA A 194 -15.27 13.51 11.53
N VAL A 195 -14.37 13.11 10.62
CA VAL A 195 -14.70 12.15 9.57
C VAL A 195 -14.96 10.75 10.16
N MET A 196 -14.14 10.29 11.11
CA MET A 196 -14.35 9.00 11.77
C MET A 196 -15.71 8.95 12.48
N ASP A 197 -16.14 10.04 13.13
CA ASP A 197 -17.45 10.15 13.76
C ASP A 197 -18.60 10.20 12.75
N ASP A 198 -18.35 10.70 11.53
CA ASP A 198 -19.34 10.75 10.46
C ASP A 198 -19.59 9.37 9.82
N ILE A 199 -18.58 8.53 9.77
CA ILE A 199 -18.69 7.15 9.26
C ILE A 199 -19.59 6.28 10.16
N ASP A 200 -19.67 6.58 11.44
CA ASP A 200 -20.48 5.84 12.43
C ASP A 200 -22.00 6.15 12.36
N LYS A 201 -22.41 7.10 11.51
CA LYS A 201 -23.82 7.54 11.38
C LYS A 201 -24.51 6.82 10.22
#